data_8c42cdcea685ed9aef8219d8dbd168cc
#
_entry.id   8c42cdcea685ed9aef8219d8dbd168cc
#
_cell.length_a   1.000
_cell.length_b   1.000
_cell.length_c   1.000
_cell.angle_alpha   90.00
_cell.angle_beta   90.00
_cell.angle_gamma   90.00
#
_symmetry.space_group_name_H-M   'P 1'
#
loop_
_entity.id
_entity.type
_entity.pdbx_description
1 polymer ?
#
loop_
_entity_poly.entity_id
_entity_poly.type
_entity_poly.pdbx_seq_one_letter_code
_entity_poly.pdbx_strand_id
1 'polypeptide(L)'
;IILTNKLDSNGILKWNVPEGKWRIYRFGYSLTGKRNHPAPAEATGLEVDKLDPESWLSYFRTYMDMYKEAAGGFMGKRGIQYIITDSYEAHWQTWTPSLPSFFKHKYGYDLLPWLPVLTGEIIENTSESECFLRDWRLAIAELYRKNYDRTNSIVKEYGLKGRYTEAHENGRVYVGDGMEIKRTATFPMAALWMPNSGACSSQQMGQADIRESASVAHIYGPVSYTHLRAHET
;
A
#
# COMPACT_ATOMS: atom_id res chain seq x y z
N ILE A 1 16.49 23.47 10.91
CA ILE A 1 16.54 24.45 9.80
C ILE A 1 16.32 23.72 8.48
N ILE A 2 15.36 24.15 7.67
CA ILE A 2 15.12 23.64 6.32
C ILE A 2 16.09 24.31 5.34
N LEU A 3 16.88 23.53 4.64
CA LEU A 3 17.91 24.00 3.71
C LEU A 3 17.60 23.70 2.24
N THR A 4 16.43 23.14 1.94
CA THR A 4 16.04 22.72 0.59
C THR A 4 16.16 23.83 -0.46
N ASN A 5 15.80 25.06 -0.10
CA ASN A 5 15.92 26.22 -0.98
C ASN A 5 17.36 26.73 -1.19
N LYS A 6 18.34 26.16 -0.50
CA LYS A 6 19.75 26.47 -0.63
C LYS A 6 20.54 25.44 -1.47
N LEU A 7 19.84 24.44 -1.97
CA LEU A 7 20.38 23.51 -2.97
C LEU A 7 20.29 24.15 -4.36
N ASP A 8 21.38 24.09 -5.11
CA ASP A 8 21.35 24.45 -6.52
C ASP A 8 20.87 23.27 -7.41
N SER A 9 20.75 23.51 -8.72
CA SER A 9 20.30 22.51 -9.69
C SER A 9 21.21 21.27 -9.78
N ASN A 10 22.46 21.38 -9.32
CA ASN A 10 23.40 20.27 -9.28
C ASN A 10 23.37 19.54 -7.92
N GLY A 11 22.48 19.96 -7.02
CA GLY A 11 22.36 19.39 -5.67
C GLY A 11 23.48 19.83 -4.71
N ILE A 12 24.15 20.92 -5.02
CA ILE A 12 25.21 21.50 -4.14
C ILE A 12 24.54 22.44 -3.14
N LEU A 13 24.78 22.20 -1.85
CA LEU A 13 24.28 23.03 -0.77
C LEU A 13 25.19 24.28 -0.60
N LYS A 14 24.61 25.47 -0.77
CA LYS A 14 25.26 26.76 -0.51
C LYS A 14 24.64 27.36 0.76
N TRP A 15 25.33 27.20 1.88
CA TRP A 15 24.85 27.65 3.17
C TRP A 15 25.97 28.23 4.02
N ASN A 16 25.77 29.44 4.51
CA ASN A 16 26.64 30.04 5.53
C ASN A 16 26.30 29.39 6.87
N VAL A 17 27.15 28.48 7.30
CA VAL A 17 26.93 27.67 8.50
C VAL A 17 27.09 28.58 9.74
N PRO A 18 26.07 28.74 10.59
CA PRO A 18 26.22 29.44 11.86
C PRO A 18 27.20 28.71 12.78
N GLU A 19 27.70 29.43 13.77
CA GLU A 19 28.54 28.81 14.82
C GLU A 19 27.76 27.70 15.53
N GLY A 20 28.46 26.58 15.82
CA GLY A 20 27.85 25.43 16.50
C GLY A 20 28.22 24.09 15.85
N LYS A 21 27.60 23.03 16.38
CA LYS A 21 27.72 21.66 15.84
C LYS A 21 26.46 21.35 15.05
N TRP A 22 26.63 20.99 13.79
CA TRP A 22 25.54 20.75 12.88
C TRP A 22 25.58 19.33 12.32
N ARG A 23 24.41 18.73 12.17
CA ARG A 23 24.21 17.50 11.40
C ARG A 23 23.25 17.82 10.24
N ILE A 24 23.68 17.54 9.02
CA ILE A 24 22.92 17.81 7.81
C ILE A 24 22.34 16.49 7.30
N TYR A 25 21.02 16.44 7.14
CA TYR A 25 20.31 15.33 6.53
C TYR A 25 19.87 15.71 5.13
N ARG A 26 20.18 14.84 4.17
CA ARG A 26 19.67 14.92 2.81
C ARG A 26 18.73 13.75 2.57
N PHE A 27 17.46 14.04 2.39
CA PHE A 27 16.44 13.07 2.03
C PHE A 27 16.19 13.12 0.53
N GLY A 28 15.90 11.96 -0.05
CA GLY A 28 15.51 11.81 -1.43
C GLY A 28 14.60 10.61 -1.56
N TYR A 29 13.92 10.49 -2.69
CA TYR A 29 13.16 9.32 -3.05
C TYR A 29 13.56 8.84 -4.44
N SER A 30 13.37 7.56 -4.68
CA SER A 30 13.65 6.92 -5.97
C SER A 30 12.63 5.81 -6.20
N LEU A 31 12.62 5.30 -7.43
CA LEU A 31 11.88 4.08 -7.72
C LEU A 31 12.40 2.93 -6.86
N THR A 32 11.49 2.08 -6.37
CA THR A 32 11.85 0.87 -5.62
C THR A 32 12.57 -0.16 -6.48
N GLY A 33 12.40 -0.09 -7.81
CA GLY A 33 12.89 -1.09 -8.74
C GLY A 33 12.13 -2.41 -8.71
N LYS A 34 11.14 -2.54 -7.84
CA LYS A 34 10.31 -3.75 -7.77
C LYS A 34 9.51 -3.92 -9.05
N ARG A 35 9.47 -5.14 -9.54
CA ARG A 35 8.66 -5.53 -10.70
C ARG A 35 7.49 -6.38 -10.25
N ASN A 36 6.38 -6.30 -10.99
CA ASN A 36 5.21 -7.14 -10.75
C ASN A 36 5.54 -8.62 -11.01
N HIS A 37 4.96 -9.49 -10.21
CA HIS A 37 5.04 -10.93 -10.35
C HIS A 37 3.91 -11.63 -9.56
N PRO A 38 3.52 -12.86 -9.94
CA PRO A 38 3.92 -13.53 -11.18
C PRO A 38 3.28 -12.84 -12.41
N ALA A 39 4.04 -12.71 -13.48
CA ALA A 39 3.56 -12.15 -14.75
C ALA A 39 4.35 -12.75 -15.92
N PRO A 40 3.75 -12.95 -17.10
CA PRO A 40 4.50 -13.32 -18.30
C PRO A 40 5.44 -12.19 -18.70
N ALA A 41 6.46 -12.50 -19.50
CA ALA A 41 7.52 -11.55 -19.86
C ALA A 41 6.96 -10.25 -20.47
N GLU A 42 5.94 -10.36 -21.31
CA GLU A 42 5.27 -9.26 -22.00
C GLU A 42 4.52 -8.31 -21.06
N ALA A 43 4.07 -8.82 -19.93
CA ALA A 43 3.34 -8.06 -18.91
C ALA A 43 4.21 -7.69 -17.70
N THR A 44 5.50 -8.04 -17.71
CA THR A 44 6.41 -7.75 -16.60
C THR A 44 6.95 -6.33 -16.70
N GLY A 45 6.65 -5.49 -15.70
CA GLY A 45 7.09 -4.11 -15.61
C GLY A 45 7.35 -3.68 -14.17
N LEU A 46 7.64 -2.41 -13.97
CA LEU A 46 7.74 -1.84 -12.63
C LEU A 46 6.37 -1.85 -11.95
N GLU A 47 6.38 -2.11 -10.65
CA GLU A 47 5.18 -1.95 -9.82
C GLU A 47 4.66 -0.51 -9.89
N VAL A 48 3.33 -0.38 -9.95
CA VAL A 48 2.67 0.92 -9.89
C VAL A 48 2.86 1.57 -8.52
N ASP A 49 2.90 2.90 -8.47
CA ASP A 49 2.84 3.63 -7.20
C ASP A 49 1.46 3.39 -6.55
N LYS A 50 1.47 2.54 -5.52
CA LYS A 50 0.26 2.16 -4.79
C LYS A 50 -0.18 3.23 -3.76
N LEU A 51 0.56 4.33 -3.64
CA LEU A 51 0.21 5.48 -2.80
C LEU A 51 -0.35 6.64 -3.63
N ASP A 52 -0.13 6.62 -4.96
CA ASP A 52 -0.66 7.63 -5.88
C ASP A 52 -1.98 7.15 -6.50
N PRO A 53 -3.09 7.87 -6.21
CA PRO A 53 -4.40 7.48 -6.70
C PRO A 53 -4.54 7.48 -8.22
N GLU A 54 -3.90 8.41 -8.91
CA GLU A 54 -4.06 8.55 -10.37
C GLU A 54 -3.28 7.46 -11.10
N SER A 55 -2.07 7.16 -10.64
CA SER A 55 -1.27 6.04 -11.16
C SER A 55 -2.00 4.71 -10.96
N TRP A 56 -2.60 4.51 -9.78
CA TRP A 56 -3.38 3.31 -9.47
C TRP A 56 -4.62 3.18 -10.37
N LEU A 57 -5.39 4.26 -10.54
CA LEU A 57 -6.59 4.27 -11.39
C LEU A 57 -6.25 3.95 -12.84
N SER A 58 -5.21 4.58 -13.40
CA SER A 58 -4.74 4.33 -14.75
C SER A 58 -4.35 2.87 -14.96
N TYR A 59 -3.53 2.33 -14.06
CA TYR A 59 -3.12 0.93 -14.09
C TYR A 59 -4.33 0.00 -14.03
N PHE A 60 -5.21 0.21 -13.06
CA PHE A 60 -6.32 -0.70 -12.82
C PHE A 60 -7.37 -0.68 -13.94
N ARG A 61 -7.63 0.47 -14.55
CA ARG A 61 -8.50 0.58 -15.73
C ARG A 61 -7.92 -0.16 -16.93
N THR A 62 -6.63 0.03 -17.20
CA THR A 62 -5.95 -0.71 -18.26
C THR A 62 -6.07 -2.22 -18.05
N TYR A 63 -5.86 -2.69 -16.82
CA TYR A 63 -6.00 -4.09 -16.45
C TYR A 63 -7.44 -4.60 -16.69
N MET A 64 -8.45 -3.85 -16.29
CA MET A 64 -9.86 -4.21 -16.50
C MET A 64 -10.27 -4.20 -17.96
N ASP A 65 -9.75 -3.27 -18.77
CA ASP A 65 -10.00 -3.21 -20.20
C ASP A 65 -9.41 -4.41 -20.93
N MET A 66 -8.21 -4.85 -20.56
CA MET A 66 -7.59 -6.08 -21.09
C MET A 66 -8.47 -7.31 -20.80
N TYR A 67 -8.99 -7.45 -19.59
CA TYR A 67 -9.89 -8.56 -19.26
C TYR A 67 -11.22 -8.48 -19.97
N LYS A 68 -11.78 -7.29 -20.12
CA LYS A 68 -13.02 -7.08 -20.86
C LYS A 68 -12.86 -7.47 -22.35
N GLU A 69 -11.74 -7.10 -22.97
CA GLU A 69 -11.42 -7.47 -24.33
C GLU A 69 -11.24 -8.98 -24.45
N ALA A 70 -10.40 -9.60 -23.61
CA ALA A 70 -10.17 -11.04 -23.60
C ALA A 70 -11.44 -11.87 -23.38
N ALA A 71 -12.39 -11.34 -22.60
CA ALA A 71 -13.70 -11.97 -22.34
C ALA A 71 -14.74 -11.67 -23.45
N GLY A 72 -14.34 -11.08 -24.61
CA GLY A 72 -15.27 -10.70 -25.66
C GLY A 72 -16.34 -9.71 -25.24
N GLY A 73 -16.04 -8.84 -24.27
CA GLY A 73 -16.98 -7.87 -23.69
C GLY A 73 -17.92 -8.45 -22.63
N PHE A 74 -17.82 -9.74 -22.31
CA PHE A 74 -18.69 -10.38 -21.33
C PHE A 74 -18.22 -10.10 -19.89
N MET A 75 -18.89 -9.16 -19.25
CA MET A 75 -18.70 -8.77 -17.87
C MET A 75 -20.00 -8.93 -17.08
N GLY A 76 -19.90 -9.00 -15.75
CA GLY A 76 -21.05 -9.11 -14.87
C GLY A 76 -21.80 -10.44 -15.05
N LYS A 77 -23.11 -10.40 -15.22
CA LYS A 77 -23.96 -11.60 -15.27
C LYS A 77 -23.60 -12.59 -16.38
N ARG A 78 -22.99 -12.14 -17.46
CA ARG A 78 -22.70 -12.95 -18.64
C ARG A 78 -21.21 -13.34 -18.77
N GLY A 79 -20.37 -12.95 -17.83
CA GLY A 79 -18.93 -13.20 -17.91
C GLY A 79 -18.25 -13.05 -16.55
N ILE A 80 -17.14 -12.34 -16.51
CA ILE A 80 -16.37 -12.11 -15.28
C ILE A 80 -17.23 -11.40 -14.25
N GLN A 81 -17.44 -12.00 -13.09
CA GLN A 81 -18.31 -11.47 -12.04
C GLN A 81 -17.53 -10.90 -10.85
N TYR A 82 -16.33 -11.39 -10.61
CA TYR A 82 -15.48 -11.00 -9.49
C TYR A 82 -14.05 -10.93 -9.94
N ILE A 83 -13.28 -10.12 -9.25
CA ILE A 83 -11.82 -10.10 -9.32
C ILE A 83 -11.23 -10.45 -7.96
N ILE A 84 -9.96 -10.82 -7.95
CA ILE A 84 -9.19 -11.06 -6.75
C ILE A 84 -8.07 -10.02 -6.70
N THR A 85 -7.94 -9.33 -5.57
CA THR A 85 -6.74 -8.58 -5.22
C THR A 85 -6.00 -9.39 -4.18
N ASP A 86 -4.89 -9.97 -4.61
CA ASP A 86 -4.04 -10.85 -3.81
C ASP A 86 -3.17 -10.06 -2.82
N SER A 87 -2.19 -10.69 -2.21
CA SER A 87 -1.32 -10.08 -1.20
C SER A 87 -0.47 -8.93 -1.74
N TYR A 88 -0.12 -8.01 -0.84
CA TYR A 88 0.86 -6.97 -1.13
C TYR A 88 2.27 -7.54 -1.11
N GLU A 89 2.98 -7.47 -2.24
CA GLU A 89 4.34 -8.00 -2.40
C GLU A 89 5.31 -6.98 -3.02
N ALA A 90 4.98 -5.69 -2.93
CA ALA A 90 5.70 -4.62 -3.60
C ALA A 90 6.83 -3.97 -2.76
N HIS A 91 7.27 -4.60 -1.66
CA HIS A 91 8.27 -4.05 -0.75
C HIS A 91 7.86 -2.72 -0.09
N TRP A 92 8.87 -1.94 0.32
CA TRP A 92 8.68 -0.67 1.01
C TRP A 92 8.32 0.44 0.01
N GLN A 93 7.03 0.66 -0.23
CA GLN A 93 6.51 1.87 -0.87
C GLN A 93 6.10 2.85 0.22
N THR A 94 6.97 3.79 0.55
CA THR A 94 6.80 4.69 1.69
C THR A 94 6.78 6.15 1.31
N TRP A 95 6.82 6.45 0.01
CA TRP A 95 6.79 7.81 -0.50
C TRP A 95 6.02 7.90 -1.81
N THR A 96 5.29 9.00 -1.96
CA THR A 96 4.70 9.47 -3.21
C THR A 96 4.80 11.00 -3.26
N PRO A 97 4.88 11.64 -4.44
CA PRO A 97 4.98 13.11 -4.54
C PRO A 97 3.88 13.88 -3.82
N SER A 98 2.67 13.33 -3.74
CA SER A 98 1.53 13.96 -3.07
C SER A 98 1.53 13.80 -1.54
N LEU A 99 2.40 12.95 -0.98
CA LEU A 99 2.41 12.68 0.47
C LEU A 99 2.61 13.94 1.33
N PRO A 100 3.53 14.88 1.02
CA PRO A 100 3.70 16.07 1.86
C PRO A 100 2.44 16.93 1.96
N SER A 101 1.75 17.16 0.84
CA SER A 101 0.52 17.94 0.81
C SER A 101 -0.63 17.22 1.51
N PHE A 102 -0.77 15.93 1.30
CA PHE A 102 -1.74 15.07 1.99
C PHE A 102 -1.52 15.09 3.50
N PHE A 103 -0.28 14.89 3.95
CA PHE A 103 0.09 14.87 5.35
C PHE A 103 -0.23 16.20 6.05
N LYS A 104 0.20 17.29 5.43
CA LYS A 104 -0.07 18.64 5.96
C LYS A 104 -1.55 18.94 6.06
N HIS A 105 -2.34 18.55 5.04
CA HIS A 105 -3.79 18.75 5.07
C HIS A 105 -4.44 17.95 6.20
N LYS A 106 -3.98 16.72 6.42
CA LYS A 106 -4.59 15.82 7.40
C LYS A 106 -4.21 16.12 8.84
N TYR A 107 -2.93 16.38 9.09
CA TYR A 107 -2.39 16.51 10.45
C TYR A 107 -2.10 17.96 10.86
N GLY A 108 -2.18 18.92 9.93
CA GLY A 108 -2.03 20.34 10.22
C GLY A 108 -0.58 20.82 10.32
N TYR A 109 0.42 19.96 10.12
CA TYR A 109 1.83 20.34 10.18
C TYR A 109 2.62 19.80 9.00
N ASP A 110 3.80 20.39 8.75
CA ASP A 110 4.68 19.99 7.64
C ASP A 110 5.55 18.80 8.05
N LEU A 111 5.56 17.75 7.23
CA LEU A 111 6.33 16.54 7.52
C LEU A 111 7.84 16.70 7.32
N LEU A 112 8.28 17.66 6.47
CA LEU A 112 9.71 17.74 6.08
C LEU A 112 10.66 17.97 7.28
N PRO A 113 10.33 18.85 8.26
CA PRO A 113 11.17 19.01 9.45
C PRO A 113 11.33 17.73 10.29
N TRP A 114 10.39 16.81 10.18
CA TRP A 114 10.32 15.60 10.99
C TRP A 114 10.96 14.38 10.34
N LEU A 115 11.35 14.45 9.05
CA LEU A 115 11.96 13.33 8.36
C LEU A 115 13.19 12.72 9.08
N PRO A 116 14.02 13.47 9.81
CA PRO A 116 15.12 12.84 10.57
C PRO A 116 14.66 11.82 11.61
N VAL A 117 13.41 11.89 12.09
CA VAL A 117 12.84 10.90 13.01
C VAL A 117 12.80 9.50 12.37
N LEU A 118 12.62 9.43 11.05
CA LEU A 118 12.65 8.14 10.32
C LEU A 118 14.03 7.47 10.34
N THR A 119 15.08 8.22 10.72
CA THR A 119 16.43 7.70 10.89
C THR A 119 16.82 7.46 12.35
N GLY A 120 15.87 7.60 13.27
CA GLY A 120 16.08 7.40 14.71
C GLY A 120 16.47 8.66 15.48
N GLU A 121 16.44 9.83 14.85
CA GLU A 121 16.70 11.09 15.55
C GLU A 121 15.47 11.51 16.37
N ILE A 122 15.70 12.16 17.50
CA ILE A 122 14.64 12.78 18.30
C ILE A 122 14.54 14.26 17.91
N ILE A 123 13.37 14.67 17.44
CA ILE A 123 13.04 16.05 17.13
C ILE A 123 12.10 16.56 18.21
N GLU A 124 12.40 17.76 18.74
CA GLU A 124 11.75 18.38 19.91
C GLU A 124 11.89 17.51 21.18
N ASN A 125 11.17 16.44 21.25
CA ASN A 125 11.24 15.45 22.32
C ASN A 125 10.75 14.08 21.83
N THR A 126 10.88 13.05 22.67
CA THR A 126 10.50 11.67 22.32
C THR A 126 9.01 11.55 22.02
N SER A 127 8.15 12.22 22.80
CA SER A 127 6.69 12.13 22.62
C SER A 127 6.26 12.70 21.26
N GLU A 128 6.79 13.85 20.87
CA GLU A 128 6.48 14.48 19.57
C GLU A 128 7.02 13.63 18.43
N SER A 129 8.21 13.06 18.58
CA SER A 129 8.80 12.17 17.58
C SER A 129 7.96 10.89 17.38
N GLU A 130 7.47 10.29 18.46
CA GLU A 130 6.55 9.14 18.39
C GLU A 130 5.18 9.51 17.77
N CYS A 131 4.65 10.70 18.07
CA CYS A 131 3.44 11.21 17.42
C CYS A 131 3.64 11.32 15.90
N PHE A 132 4.77 11.88 15.46
CA PHE A 132 5.09 11.94 14.03
C PHE A 132 5.19 10.54 13.40
N LEU A 133 5.87 9.58 14.04
CA LEU A 133 5.98 8.21 13.51
C LEU A 133 4.61 7.53 13.38
N ARG A 134 3.72 7.77 14.32
CA ARG A 134 2.34 7.29 14.25
C ARG A 134 1.62 7.92 13.06
N ASP A 135 1.66 9.23 12.94
CA ASP A 135 0.97 9.98 11.89
C ASP A 135 1.53 9.61 10.51
N TRP A 136 2.84 9.41 10.39
CA TRP A 136 3.49 8.92 9.18
C TRP A 136 2.95 7.55 8.76
N ARG A 137 2.90 6.57 9.67
CA ARG A 137 2.38 5.22 9.39
C ARG A 137 0.92 5.27 8.98
N LEU A 138 0.11 6.05 9.69
CA LEU A 138 -1.31 6.21 9.38
C LEU A 138 -1.53 6.93 8.04
N ALA A 139 -0.69 7.90 7.68
CA ALA A 139 -0.75 8.57 6.38
C ALA A 139 -0.53 7.59 5.22
N ILE A 140 0.52 6.78 5.32
CA ILE A 140 0.84 5.75 4.32
C ILE A 140 -0.29 4.72 4.21
N ALA A 141 -0.75 4.20 5.35
CA ALA A 141 -1.83 3.22 5.39
C ALA A 141 -3.13 3.77 4.76
N GLU A 142 -3.48 5.03 5.02
CA GLU A 142 -4.66 5.66 4.45
C GLU A 142 -4.53 5.90 2.94
N LEU A 143 -3.39 6.37 2.45
CA LEU A 143 -3.16 6.54 1.01
C LEU A 143 -3.31 5.20 0.29
N TYR A 144 -2.74 4.15 0.85
CA TYR A 144 -2.86 2.81 0.30
C TYR A 144 -4.31 2.31 0.31
N ARG A 145 -5.03 2.46 1.43
CA ARG A 145 -6.44 2.07 1.55
C ARG A 145 -7.34 2.79 0.54
N LYS A 146 -7.13 4.09 0.31
CA LYS A 146 -7.92 4.88 -0.64
C LYS A 146 -7.95 4.29 -2.06
N ASN A 147 -6.88 3.63 -2.46
CA ASN A 147 -6.84 2.97 -3.76
C ASN A 147 -7.78 1.77 -3.83
N TYR A 148 -7.91 1.03 -2.73
CA TYR A 148 -8.88 -0.08 -2.66
C TYR A 148 -10.33 0.42 -2.65
N ASP A 149 -10.63 1.55 -2.01
CA ASP A 149 -11.95 2.18 -2.10
C ASP A 149 -12.30 2.54 -3.56
N ARG A 150 -11.34 3.11 -4.29
CA ARG A 150 -11.49 3.45 -5.71
C ARG A 150 -11.61 2.22 -6.60
N THR A 151 -10.88 1.17 -6.31
CA THR A 151 -11.00 -0.12 -7.01
C THR A 151 -12.44 -0.62 -6.99
N ASN A 152 -13.14 -0.50 -5.87
CA ASN A 152 -14.54 -0.89 -5.78
C ASN A 152 -15.45 -0.10 -6.73
N SER A 153 -15.19 1.18 -6.93
CA SER A 153 -15.94 2.02 -7.88
C SER A 153 -15.74 1.52 -9.31
N ILE A 154 -14.47 1.26 -9.70
CA ILE A 154 -14.15 0.75 -11.03
C ILE A 154 -14.77 -0.64 -11.25
N VAL A 155 -14.67 -1.53 -10.28
CA VAL A 155 -15.30 -2.88 -10.36
C VAL A 155 -16.79 -2.78 -10.67
N LYS A 156 -17.49 -1.84 -10.04
CA LYS A 156 -18.92 -1.57 -10.31
C LYS A 156 -19.15 -0.96 -11.69
N GLU A 157 -18.30 -0.02 -12.14
CA GLU A 157 -18.38 0.58 -13.49
C GLU A 157 -18.29 -0.47 -14.58
N TYR A 158 -17.49 -1.51 -14.38
CA TYR A 158 -17.39 -2.66 -15.31
C TYR A 158 -18.51 -3.69 -15.15
N GLY A 159 -19.48 -3.45 -14.26
CA GLY A 159 -20.63 -4.31 -14.03
C GLY A 159 -20.35 -5.57 -13.23
N LEU A 160 -19.19 -5.67 -12.56
CA LEU A 160 -18.86 -6.79 -11.70
C LEU A 160 -19.63 -6.72 -10.38
N LYS A 161 -19.84 -7.87 -9.77
CA LYS A 161 -20.51 -7.99 -8.46
C LYS A 161 -19.63 -7.56 -7.29
N GLY A 162 -18.30 -7.69 -7.44
CA GLY A 162 -17.39 -7.32 -6.39
C GLY A 162 -15.98 -7.88 -6.52
N ARG A 163 -15.30 -7.89 -5.40
CA ARG A 163 -13.89 -8.27 -5.32
C ARG A 163 -13.60 -9.07 -4.05
N TYR A 164 -12.72 -10.05 -4.19
CA TYR A 164 -12.06 -10.74 -3.10
C TYR A 164 -10.78 -10.00 -2.76
N THR A 165 -10.40 -9.89 -1.49
CA THR A 165 -9.19 -9.19 -1.09
C THR A 165 -8.50 -9.87 0.07
N GLU A 166 -7.23 -10.22 -0.14
CA GLU A 166 -6.35 -10.73 0.89
C GLU A 166 -5.65 -9.60 1.67
N ALA A 167 -5.26 -8.54 1.00
CA ALA A 167 -4.48 -7.40 1.48
C ALA A 167 -2.99 -7.73 1.71
N HIS A 168 -2.65 -8.62 2.62
CA HIS A 168 -1.28 -9.02 2.91
C HIS A 168 -1.23 -10.40 3.56
N GLU A 169 -0.05 -10.98 3.58
CA GLU A 169 0.26 -12.17 4.36
C GLU A 169 1.05 -11.78 5.60
N ASN A 170 0.70 -12.35 6.76
CA ASN A 170 1.42 -12.09 8.00
C ASN A 170 2.89 -12.55 7.89
N GLY A 171 3.79 -11.73 8.48
CA GLY A 171 5.23 -11.96 8.42
C GLY A 171 5.91 -11.37 7.19
N ARG A 172 5.17 -10.87 6.21
CA ARG A 172 5.70 -10.13 5.06
C ARG A 172 5.69 -8.63 5.31
N VAL A 173 6.53 -7.92 4.55
CA VAL A 173 6.55 -6.45 4.56
C VAL A 173 5.23 -5.90 4.05
N TYR A 174 4.61 -5.05 4.84
CA TYR A 174 3.35 -4.42 4.51
C TYR A 174 3.29 -2.97 4.96
N VAL A 175 2.75 -2.11 4.13
CA VAL A 175 2.69 -0.65 4.37
C VAL A 175 1.31 -0.15 4.78
N GLY A 176 0.30 -1.00 4.72
CA GLY A 176 -1.10 -0.66 4.97
C GLY A 176 -1.61 -1.18 6.31
N ASP A 177 -2.92 -1.04 6.48
CA ASP A 177 -3.71 -1.67 7.54
C ASP A 177 -4.59 -2.75 6.87
N GLY A 178 -4.34 -4.01 7.18
CA GLY A 178 -5.00 -5.15 6.55
C GLY A 178 -6.51 -5.16 6.81
N MET A 179 -6.94 -4.83 8.01
CA MET A 179 -8.35 -4.77 8.36
C MET A 179 -9.07 -3.65 7.59
N GLU A 180 -8.47 -2.47 7.51
CA GLU A 180 -9.03 -1.33 6.78
C GLU A 180 -9.13 -1.58 5.27
N ILE A 181 -8.21 -2.34 4.69
CA ILE A 181 -8.24 -2.72 3.27
C ILE A 181 -9.28 -3.80 3.02
N LYS A 182 -9.30 -4.85 3.84
CA LYS A 182 -10.29 -5.93 3.73
C LYS A 182 -11.71 -5.44 3.99
N ARG A 183 -11.90 -4.40 4.82
CA ARG A 183 -13.19 -3.75 5.04
C ARG A 183 -13.84 -3.26 3.75
N THR A 184 -13.04 -2.89 2.77
CA THR A 184 -13.51 -2.40 1.47
C THR A 184 -13.85 -3.52 0.49
N ALA A 185 -13.50 -4.76 0.80
CA ALA A 185 -13.77 -5.94 -0.04
C ALA A 185 -15.23 -6.37 0.01
N THR A 186 -15.69 -6.99 -1.08
CA THR A 186 -16.95 -7.73 -1.05
C THR A 186 -16.78 -9.01 -0.22
N PHE A 187 -15.62 -9.64 -0.34
CA PHE A 187 -15.26 -10.83 0.40
C PHE A 187 -13.83 -10.68 0.98
N PRO A 188 -13.68 -10.48 2.30
CA PRO A 188 -12.40 -10.59 2.96
C PRO A 188 -11.82 -11.98 2.77
N MET A 189 -10.58 -12.06 2.32
CA MET A 189 -9.90 -13.31 1.98
C MET A 189 -8.62 -13.45 2.83
N ALA A 190 -8.21 -14.68 3.07
CA ALA A 190 -6.95 -15.00 3.73
C ALA A 190 -6.24 -16.15 3.02
N ALA A 191 -4.91 -16.14 3.04
CA ALA A 191 -4.10 -17.27 2.61
C ALA A 191 -4.04 -18.33 3.72
N LEU A 192 -4.13 -19.59 3.32
CA LEU A 192 -3.84 -20.73 4.17
C LEU A 192 -2.68 -21.51 3.58
N TRP A 193 -1.52 -21.43 4.22
CA TRP A 193 -0.34 -22.17 3.81
C TRP A 193 -0.30 -23.53 4.46
N MET A 194 -0.05 -24.55 3.67
CA MET A 194 0.14 -25.93 4.17
C MET A 194 1.43 -25.99 4.99
N PRO A 195 1.43 -26.68 6.15
CA PRO A 195 2.67 -27.04 6.84
C PRO A 195 3.59 -27.77 5.87
N ASN A 196 4.86 -27.40 5.79
CA ASN A 196 5.89 -27.96 4.91
C ASN A 196 5.96 -27.40 3.48
N SER A 197 5.20 -26.37 3.13
CA SER A 197 5.35 -25.73 1.80
C SER A 197 6.66 -24.95 1.63
N GLY A 198 7.50 -24.86 2.67
CA GLY A 198 8.75 -24.07 2.66
C GLY A 198 8.55 -22.56 2.66
N ALA A 199 7.36 -22.09 2.34
CA ALA A 199 7.05 -20.66 2.23
C ALA A 199 6.64 -20.04 3.57
N CYS A 200 6.11 -20.84 4.50
CA CYS A 200 5.73 -20.36 5.83
C CYS A 200 6.15 -21.37 6.90
N SER A 201 7.04 -20.96 7.77
CA SER A 201 7.59 -21.83 8.82
C SER A 201 6.71 -21.94 10.07
N SER A 202 5.59 -21.21 10.15
CA SER A 202 4.74 -21.24 11.34
C SER A 202 3.25 -21.31 11.02
N GLN A 203 2.57 -22.28 11.61
CA GLN A 203 1.10 -22.36 11.65
C GLN A 203 0.44 -21.09 12.25
N GLN A 204 1.18 -20.33 13.04
CA GLN A 204 0.69 -19.10 13.67
C GLN A 204 0.42 -17.98 12.67
N MET A 205 1.20 -17.89 11.58
CA MET A 205 1.02 -16.84 10.58
C MET A 205 -0.28 -17.03 9.78
N GLY A 206 -0.57 -18.23 9.31
CA GLY A 206 -1.83 -18.51 8.60
C GLY A 206 -3.08 -18.31 9.46
N GLN A 207 -2.99 -18.61 10.75
CA GLN A 207 -4.11 -18.36 11.68
C GLN A 207 -4.40 -16.87 11.89
N ALA A 208 -3.37 -16.02 11.89
CA ALA A 208 -3.55 -14.59 12.06
C ALA A 208 -4.31 -13.97 10.87
N ASP A 209 -4.00 -14.37 9.64
CA ASP A 209 -4.67 -13.90 8.43
C ASP A 209 -6.16 -14.31 8.39
N ILE A 210 -6.44 -15.56 8.79
CA ILE A 210 -7.82 -16.05 8.89
C ILE A 210 -8.60 -15.27 9.94
N ARG A 211 -8.00 -15.05 11.12
CA ARG A 211 -8.64 -14.27 12.20
C ARG A 211 -8.90 -12.83 11.81
N GLU A 212 -7.97 -12.20 11.09
CA GLU A 212 -8.15 -10.85 10.58
C GLU A 212 -9.34 -10.78 9.62
N SER A 213 -9.43 -11.69 8.66
CA SER A 213 -10.53 -11.74 7.70
C SER A 213 -11.88 -12.01 8.37
N ALA A 214 -11.91 -12.92 9.34
CA ALA A 214 -13.09 -13.18 10.16
C ALA A 214 -13.51 -11.97 11.00
N SER A 215 -12.55 -11.28 11.60
CA SER A 215 -12.80 -10.07 12.39
C SER A 215 -13.39 -8.95 11.54
N VAL A 216 -12.86 -8.73 10.35
CA VAL A 216 -13.40 -7.76 9.39
C VAL A 216 -14.84 -8.07 9.06
N ALA A 217 -15.16 -9.33 8.78
CA ALA A 217 -16.53 -9.77 8.49
C ALA A 217 -17.49 -9.50 9.67
N HIS A 218 -17.06 -9.78 10.89
CA HIS A 218 -17.86 -9.53 12.09
C HIS A 218 -18.04 -8.05 12.42
N ILE A 219 -16.97 -7.24 12.28
CA ILE A 219 -16.99 -5.83 12.70
C ILE A 219 -17.72 -4.96 11.68
N TYR A 220 -17.51 -5.21 10.40
CA TYR A 220 -18.01 -4.33 9.34
C TYR A 220 -19.24 -4.86 8.60
N GLY A 221 -19.67 -6.09 8.90
CA GLY A 221 -20.93 -6.65 8.44
C GLY A 221 -21.08 -6.94 6.93
N PRO A 222 -20.04 -6.94 6.10
CA PRO A 222 -20.19 -7.47 4.75
C PRO A 222 -20.39 -8.97 4.83
N VAL A 223 -21.12 -9.51 3.87
CA VAL A 223 -21.41 -10.93 3.77
C VAL A 223 -20.09 -11.72 3.82
N SER A 224 -19.87 -12.41 4.93
CA SER A 224 -18.65 -13.13 5.17
C SER A 224 -18.66 -14.45 4.43
N TYR A 225 -17.74 -14.59 3.50
CA TYR A 225 -17.15 -15.87 3.18
C TYR A 225 -15.65 -15.76 3.38
N THR A 226 -15.14 -16.41 4.40
CA THR A 226 -13.72 -16.73 4.49
C THR A 226 -13.44 -17.76 3.41
N HIS A 227 -13.01 -17.33 2.23
CA HIS A 227 -12.46 -18.25 1.26
C HIS A 227 -11.02 -18.54 1.67
N LEU A 228 -10.81 -19.76 2.11
CA LEU A 228 -9.48 -20.31 2.27
C LEU A 228 -8.95 -20.62 0.87
N ARG A 229 -7.87 -19.96 0.46
CA ARG A 229 -7.12 -20.33 -0.72
C ARG A 229 -5.96 -21.23 -0.30
N ALA A 230 -5.97 -22.48 -0.72
CA ALA A 230 -4.78 -23.30 -0.71
C ALA A 230 -3.95 -22.90 -1.94
N HIS A 231 -2.75 -22.38 -1.75
CA HIS A 231 -1.79 -22.23 -2.82
C HIS A 231 -1.11 -23.59 -3.00
N GLU A 232 -1.40 -24.23 -4.11
CA GLU A 232 -0.58 -25.33 -4.60
C GLU A 232 0.67 -24.70 -5.24
N THR A 233 1.84 -25.10 -4.77
CA THR A 233 3.15 -24.78 -5.37
C THR A 233 3.37 -25.60 -6.63
#